data_495e4a0275fcdf6bb89dcc11ed66db61
#
_entry.id   495e4a0275fcdf6bb89dcc11ed66db61
#
_cell.length_a   1.000
_cell.length_b   1.000
_cell.length_c   1.000
_cell.angle_alpha   90.00
_cell.angle_beta   90.00
_cell.angle_gamma   90.00
#
_symmetry.space_group_name_H-M   'P 1'
#
loop_
_entity.id
_entity.type
_entity.pdbx_description
1 polymer ?
#
loop_
_entity_poly.entity_id
_entity_poly.type
_entity_poly.pdbx_seq_one_letter_code
_entity_poly.pdbx_strand_id
1 'polypeptide(L)'
;MKIIAVTLVVLLTGCSTIKDMIPSFWDPNQAQKIVDVRQQVLQLDCKQPQHPQAKKIYGHIEWFELYSQSRDHRDMLRLIQPMKETAKEFVDRTKEKDASEMYCKLKKDMLDTQSSRAAKAVLGRF
;
A
#
# COMPACT_ATOMS: atom_id res chain seq x y z
N MET A 1 37.31 -27.74 -15.11
CA MET A 1 36.95 -27.39 -13.75
C MET A 1 36.45 -25.94 -13.57
N LYS A 2 36.93 -24.96 -14.31
CA LYS A 2 36.46 -23.57 -14.20
C LYS A 2 35.02 -23.32 -14.69
N ILE A 3 34.50 -24.12 -15.61
CA ILE A 3 33.15 -23.97 -16.18
C ILE A 3 32.06 -24.45 -15.23
N ILE A 4 32.33 -25.45 -14.40
CA ILE A 4 31.33 -25.99 -13.43
C ILE A 4 31.06 -25.02 -12.28
N ALA A 5 32.07 -24.27 -11.82
CA ALA A 5 31.91 -23.30 -10.76
C ALA A 5 31.05 -22.08 -11.15
N VAL A 6 31.13 -21.64 -12.41
CA VAL A 6 30.36 -20.51 -12.94
C VAL A 6 28.88 -20.89 -13.09
N THR A 7 28.60 -22.15 -13.52
CA THR A 7 27.23 -22.63 -13.68
C THR A 7 26.50 -22.76 -12.32
N LEU A 8 27.21 -23.14 -11.27
CA LEU A 8 26.64 -23.29 -9.93
C LEU A 8 26.26 -21.93 -9.29
N VAL A 9 27.05 -20.89 -9.57
CA VAL A 9 26.78 -19.52 -9.07
C VAL A 9 25.53 -18.92 -9.74
N VAL A 10 25.32 -19.18 -11.00
CA VAL A 10 24.13 -18.70 -11.75
C VAL A 10 22.84 -19.36 -11.23
N LEU A 11 22.90 -20.63 -10.81
CA LEU A 11 21.74 -21.34 -10.25
C LEU A 11 21.32 -20.80 -8.86
N LEU A 12 22.28 -20.31 -8.06
CA LEU A 12 22.01 -19.75 -6.73
C LEU A 12 21.35 -18.36 -6.79
N THR A 13 21.63 -17.57 -7.83
CA THR A 13 21.03 -16.25 -8.01
C THR A 13 19.62 -16.32 -8.63
N GLY A 14 19.27 -17.40 -9.34
CA GLY A 14 17.95 -17.59 -9.96
C GLY A 14 16.79 -17.80 -8.99
N CYS A 15 17.03 -18.40 -7.82
CA CYS A 15 15.97 -18.73 -6.85
C CYS A 15 15.36 -17.50 -6.17
N SER A 16 16.15 -16.45 -5.88
CA SER A 16 15.66 -15.23 -5.24
C SER A 16 14.82 -14.37 -6.19
N THR A 17 15.14 -14.37 -7.49
CA THR A 17 14.41 -13.62 -8.52
C THR A 17 13.02 -14.21 -8.77
N ILE A 18 12.88 -15.54 -8.77
CA ILE A 18 11.61 -16.25 -8.96
C ILE A 18 10.65 -15.96 -7.79
N LYS A 19 11.16 -15.94 -6.55
CA LYS A 19 10.36 -15.68 -5.35
C LYS A 19 9.71 -14.28 -5.37
N ASP A 20 10.41 -13.27 -5.90
CA ASP A 20 9.91 -11.90 -6.02
C ASP A 20 8.87 -11.75 -7.15
N MET A 21 8.81 -12.67 -8.10
CA MET A 21 7.88 -12.66 -9.23
C MET A 21 6.57 -13.41 -8.96
N ILE A 22 6.50 -14.22 -7.90
CA ILE A 22 5.30 -14.99 -7.56
C ILE A 22 4.36 -14.10 -6.73
N PRO A 23 3.12 -13.83 -7.20
CA PRO A 23 2.13 -13.11 -6.41
C PRO A 23 1.79 -13.85 -5.11
N SER A 24 1.55 -13.12 -4.03
CA SER A 24 1.04 -13.70 -2.79
C SER A 24 -0.40 -14.19 -2.98
N PHE A 25 -0.79 -15.24 -2.23
CA PHE A 25 -2.14 -15.77 -2.25
C PHE A 25 -3.14 -14.82 -1.59
N TRP A 26 -4.42 -15.04 -1.86
CA TRP A 26 -5.50 -14.32 -1.19
C TRP A 26 -5.41 -14.47 0.34
N ASP A 27 -5.59 -13.37 1.03
CA ASP A 27 -5.49 -13.29 2.49
C ASP A 27 -6.69 -12.50 3.03
N PRO A 28 -7.52 -13.09 3.92
CA PRO A 28 -8.73 -12.47 4.41
C PRO A 28 -8.46 -11.19 5.21
N ASN A 29 -7.35 -11.09 5.92
CA ASN A 29 -7.02 -9.91 6.71
C ASN A 29 -6.62 -8.74 5.82
N GLN A 30 -5.83 -8.99 4.77
CA GLN A 30 -5.50 -7.99 3.77
C GLN A 30 -6.73 -7.55 2.98
N ALA A 31 -7.59 -8.50 2.61
CA ALA A 31 -8.84 -8.22 1.91
C ALA A 31 -9.75 -7.29 2.75
N GLN A 32 -9.93 -7.60 4.03
CA GLN A 32 -10.71 -6.75 4.93
C GLN A 32 -10.08 -5.36 5.08
N LYS A 33 -8.76 -5.31 5.29
CA LYS A 33 -8.07 -4.04 5.54
C LYS A 33 -8.09 -3.11 4.33
N ILE A 34 -7.96 -3.63 3.11
CA ILE A 34 -8.05 -2.77 1.92
C ILE A 34 -9.45 -2.19 1.73
N VAL A 35 -10.48 -2.92 2.12
CA VAL A 35 -11.86 -2.42 2.14
C VAL A 35 -12.01 -1.31 3.19
N ASP A 36 -11.42 -1.47 4.37
CA ASP A 36 -11.40 -0.43 5.42
C ASP A 36 -10.74 0.85 4.91
N VAL A 37 -9.59 0.72 4.23
CA VAL A 37 -8.92 1.89 3.61
C VAL A 37 -9.85 2.57 2.60
N ARG A 38 -10.47 1.81 1.70
CA ARG A 38 -11.42 2.32 0.72
C ARG A 38 -12.56 3.10 1.38
N GLN A 39 -13.15 2.51 2.42
CA GLN A 39 -14.24 3.13 3.16
C GLN A 39 -13.81 4.47 3.78
N GLN A 40 -12.64 4.53 4.43
CA GLN A 40 -12.14 5.75 5.04
C GLN A 40 -11.85 6.84 3.99
N VAL A 41 -11.30 6.47 2.84
CA VAL A 41 -11.05 7.41 1.74
C VAL A 41 -12.37 7.99 1.21
N LEU A 42 -13.36 7.15 0.98
CA LEU A 42 -14.67 7.59 0.47
C LEU A 42 -15.42 8.47 1.46
N GLN A 43 -15.24 8.24 2.77
CA GLN A 43 -15.86 9.03 3.84
C GLN A 43 -15.11 10.33 4.14
N LEU A 44 -13.93 10.56 3.58
CA LEU A 44 -13.14 11.77 3.81
C LEU A 44 -13.96 13.00 3.41
N ASP A 45 -14.19 13.87 4.38
CA ASP A 45 -14.92 15.13 4.22
C ASP A 45 -13.98 16.32 4.44
N CYS A 46 -13.68 17.05 3.36
CA CYS A 46 -12.77 18.19 3.40
C CYS A 46 -13.32 19.41 4.16
N LYS A 47 -14.59 19.41 4.51
CA LYS A 47 -15.23 20.44 5.34
C LYS A 47 -15.12 20.17 6.84
N GLN A 48 -14.75 18.97 7.21
CA GLN A 48 -14.50 18.56 8.59
C GLN A 48 -12.99 18.61 8.90
N PRO A 49 -12.58 18.56 10.18
CA PRO A 49 -11.15 18.53 10.54
C PRO A 49 -10.40 17.45 9.77
N GLN A 50 -9.38 17.85 9.01
CA GLN A 50 -8.71 16.98 8.04
C GLN A 50 -7.69 16.05 8.70
N HIS A 51 -6.92 16.55 9.66
CA HIS A 51 -5.81 15.80 10.24
C HIS A 51 -6.23 14.46 10.90
N PRO A 52 -7.29 14.41 11.71
CA PRO A 52 -7.75 13.12 12.27
C PRO A 52 -8.17 12.12 11.20
N GLN A 53 -8.80 12.58 10.12
CA GLN A 53 -9.21 11.73 9.01
C GLN A 53 -7.98 11.22 8.23
N ALA A 54 -7.01 12.09 7.95
CA ALA A 54 -5.76 11.72 7.30
C ALA A 54 -4.98 10.68 8.12
N LYS A 55 -4.88 10.88 9.43
CA LYS A 55 -4.23 9.92 10.34
C LYS A 55 -4.92 8.56 10.35
N LYS A 56 -6.24 8.54 10.31
CA LYS A 56 -7.01 7.30 10.29
C LYS A 56 -6.76 6.50 9.01
N ILE A 57 -6.76 7.17 7.86
CA ILE A 57 -6.43 6.54 6.57
C ILE A 57 -5.00 6.01 6.61
N TYR A 58 -4.05 6.83 7.02
CA TYR A 58 -2.65 6.44 7.12
C TYR A 58 -2.44 5.25 8.07
N GLY A 59 -3.10 5.24 9.22
CA GLY A 59 -3.03 4.13 10.18
C GLY A 59 -3.50 2.79 9.61
N HIS A 60 -4.57 2.77 8.81
CA HIS A 60 -5.01 1.56 8.12
C HIS A 60 -3.98 1.08 7.08
N ILE A 61 -3.34 2.01 6.38
CA ILE A 61 -2.30 1.69 5.39
C ILE A 61 -1.05 1.14 6.10
N GLU A 62 -0.63 1.74 7.22
CA GLU A 62 0.48 1.23 8.03
C GLU A 62 0.21 -0.18 8.55
N TRP A 63 -1.00 -0.45 9.01
CA TRP A 63 -1.40 -1.78 9.43
C TRP A 63 -1.23 -2.80 8.29
N PHE A 64 -1.72 -2.45 7.11
CA PHE A 64 -1.60 -3.30 5.92
C PHE A 64 -0.12 -3.57 5.58
N GLU A 65 0.71 -2.54 5.66
CA GLU A 65 2.15 -2.66 5.43
C GLU A 65 2.81 -3.61 6.43
N LEU A 66 2.60 -3.38 7.73
CA LEU A 66 3.19 -4.21 8.79
C LEU A 66 2.75 -5.67 8.69
N TYR A 67 1.47 -5.87 8.41
CA TYR A 67 0.93 -7.22 8.19
C TYR A 67 1.57 -7.90 6.98
N SER A 68 1.68 -7.18 5.87
CA SER A 68 2.30 -7.68 4.64
C SER A 68 3.78 -7.99 4.82
N GLN A 69 4.50 -7.18 5.59
CA GLN A 69 5.90 -7.45 5.98
C GLN A 69 5.99 -8.74 6.80
N SER A 70 5.12 -8.92 7.78
CA SER A 70 5.08 -10.12 8.64
C SER A 70 4.78 -11.40 7.86
N ARG A 71 4.08 -11.28 6.73
CA ARG A 71 3.75 -12.40 5.83
C ARG A 71 4.72 -12.55 4.66
N ASP A 72 5.76 -11.69 4.56
CA ASP A 72 6.70 -11.63 3.43
C ASP A 72 5.99 -11.46 2.08
N HIS A 73 4.87 -10.72 2.06
CA HIS A 73 4.09 -10.41 0.86
C HIS A 73 4.67 -9.16 0.16
N ARG A 74 5.78 -9.32 -0.53
CA ARG A 74 6.54 -8.22 -1.17
C ARG A 74 5.76 -7.51 -2.28
N ASP A 75 4.93 -8.24 -3.01
CA ASP A 75 4.03 -7.68 -4.02
C ASP A 75 3.03 -6.69 -3.40
N MET A 76 2.51 -7.02 -2.23
CA MET A 76 1.60 -6.13 -1.49
C MET A 76 2.30 -4.89 -0.98
N LEU A 77 3.54 -5.01 -0.53
CA LEU A 77 4.34 -3.86 -0.10
C LEU A 77 4.58 -2.87 -1.24
N ARG A 78 4.92 -3.36 -2.43
CA ARG A 78 5.06 -2.52 -3.63
C ARG A 78 3.75 -1.87 -4.05
N LEU A 79 2.66 -2.63 -3.94
CA LEU A 79 1.33 -2.18 -4.34
C LEU A 79 0.85 -0.96 -3.55
N ILE A 80 1.08 -0.96 -2.23
CA ILE A 80 0.56 0.09 -1.34
C ILE A 80 1.48 1.30 -1.22
N GLN A 81 2.71 1.23 -1.69
CA GLN A 81 3.71 2.29 -1.48
C GLN A 81 3.26 3.67 -1.98
N PRO A 82 2.71 3.83 -3.21
CA PRO A 82 2.24 5.14 -3.67
C PRO A 82 1.12 5.71 -2.78
N MET A 83 0.19 4.87 -2.35
CA MET A 83 -0.91 5.26 -1.47
C MET A 83 -0.41 5.68 -0.08
N LYS A 84 0.57 4.96 0.45
CA LYS A 84 1.22 5.30 1.72
C LYS A 84 1.89 6.67 1.66
N GLU A 85 2.63 6.95 0.61
CA GLU A 85 3.29 8.25 0.40
C GLU A 85 2.27 9.39 0.33
N THR A 86 1.20 9.22 -0.44
CA THR A 86 0.12 10.21 -0.56
C THR A 86 -0.55 10.47 0.79
N ALA A 87 -0.87 9.43 1.53
CA ALA A 87 -1.49 9.54 2.86
C ALA A 87 -0.56 10.21 3.87
N LYS A 88 0.73 9.88 3.84
CA LYS A 88 1.73 10.50 4.72
C LYS A 88 1.88 11.99 4.45
N GLU A 89 1.98 12.40 3.19
CA GLU A 89 2.01 13.82 2.81
C GLU A 89 0.77 14.55 3.31
N PHE A 90 -0.40 13.93 3.22
CA PHE A 90 -1.64 14.52 3.69
C PHE A 90 -1.65 14.68 5.23
N VAL A 91 -1.17 13.69 5.97
CA VAL A 91 -0.99 13.79 7.44
C VAL A 91 -0.04 14.95 7.78
N ASP A 92 1.11 14.99 7.14
CA ASP A 92 2.13 16.00 7.43
C ASP A 92 1.65 17.41 7.10
N ARG A 93 0.94 17.57 5.98
CA ARG A 93 0.43 18.87 5.51
C ARG A 93 -0.68 19.43 6.42
N THR A 94 -1.45 18.56 7.06
CA THR A 94 -2.59 18.96 7.92
C THR A 94 -2.25 19.02 9.40
N LYS A 95 -1.01 18.76 9.77
CA LYS A 95 -0.56 18.63 11.17
C LYS A 95 -0.77 19.89 11.98
N GLU A 96 -0.44 21.07 11.44
CA GLU A 96 -0.55 22.36 12.11
C GLU A 96 -1.95 22.98 11.93
N LYS A 97 -2.51 22.87 10.75
CA LYS A 97 -3.82 23.42 10.36
C LYS A 97 -4.36 22.67 9.15
N ASP A 98 -5.66 22.78 8.92
CA ASP A 98 -6.28 22.25 7.72
C ASP A 98 -5.64 22.85 6.46
N ALA A 99 -5.46 22.01 5.45
CA ALA A 99 -5.08 22.44 4.12
C ALA A 99 -6.28 23.09 3.39
N SER A 100 -6.02 23.74 2.27
CA SER A 100 -7.10 24.27 1.43
C SER A 100 -8.07 23.15 1.02
N GLU A 101 -9.32 23.50 0.77
CA GLU A 101 -10.32 22.53 0.30
C GLU A 101 -9.88 21.88 -1.02
N MET A 102 -9.27 22.66 -1.92
CA MET A 102 -8.72 22.17 -3.19
C MET A 102 -7.63 21.12 -2.97
N TYR A 103 -6.69 21.37 -2.06
CA TYR A 103 -5.63 20.41 -1.72
C TYR A 103 -6.21 19.12 -1.12
N CYS A 104 -7.15 19.26 -0.19
CA CYS A 104 -7.81 18.11 0.44
C CYS A 104 -8.54 17.26 -0.63
N LYS A 105 -9.30 17.87 -1.52
CA LYS A 105 -9.98 17.18 -2.62
C LYS A 105 -9.00 16.48 -3.56
N LEU A 106 -7.87 17.12 -3.88
CA LEU A 106 -6.83 16.51 -4.69
C LEU A 106 -6.29 15.24 -4.01
N LYS A 107 -5.97 15.31 -2.73
CA LYS A 107 -5.49 14.14 -1.97
C LYS A 107 -6.55 13.04 -1.88
N LYS A 108 -7.82 13.41 -1.68
CA LYS A 108 -8.93 12.46 -1.71
C LYS A 108 -9.01 11.73 -3.05
N ASP A 109 -8.95 12.46 -4.16
CA ASP A 109 -9.01 11.87 -5.51
C ASP A 109 -7.82 10.95 -5.78
N MET A 110 -6.61 11.34 -5.37
CA MET A 110 -5.43 10.49 -5.48
C MET A 110 -5.57 9.21 -4.66
N LEU A 111 -5.99 9.32 -3.41
CA LEU A 111 -6.20 8.18 -2.52
C LEU A 111 -7.33 7.27 -3.02
N ASP A 112 -8.39 7.84 -3.58
CA ASP A 112 -9.49 7.08 -4.19
C ASP A 112 -8.98 6.23 -5.36
N THR A 113 -8.27 6.83 -6.29
CA THR A 113 -7.68 6.11 -7.43
C THR A 113 -6.70 5.03 -6.98
N GLN A 114 -5.79 5.37 -6.06
CA GLN A 114 -4.75 4.46 -5.57
C GLN A 114 -5.36 3.30 -4.77
N SER A 115 -6.31 3.57 -3.88
CA SER A 115 -6.96 2.55 -3.06
C SER A 115 -7.89 1.66 -3.89
N SER A 116 -8.56 2.20 -4.90
CA SER A 116 -9.35 1.41 -5.85
C SER A 116 -8.48 0.42 -6.62
N ARG A 117 -7.33 0.88 -7.11
CA ARG A 117 -6.36 0.03 -7.81
C ARG A 117 -5.78 -1.04 -6.89
N ALA A 118 -5.41 -0.67 -5.67
CA ALA A 118 -4.92 -1.59 -4.66
C ALA A 118 -5.98 -2.65 -4.29
N ALA A 119 -7.23 -2.23 -4.10
CA ALA A 119 -8.33 -3.14 -3.78
C ALA A 119 -8.55 -4.19 -4.89
N LYS A 120 -8.52 -3.79 -6.16
CA LYS A 120 -8.64 -4.73 -7.28
C LYS A 120 -7.53 -5.78 -7.26
N ALA A 121 -6.29 -5.36 -6.98
CA ALA A 121 -5.16 -6.28 -6.92
C ALA A 121 -5.23 -7.21 -5.70
N VAL A 122 -5.60 -6.70 -4.52
CA VAL A 122 -5.70 -7.48 -3.28
C VAL A 122 -6.86 -8.49 -3.36
N LEU A 123 -8.04 -8.03 -3.78
CA LEU A 123 -9.26 -8.87 -3.82
C LEU A 123 -9.28 -9.83 -5.01
N GLY A 124 -8.51 -9.56 -6.05
CA GLY A 124 -8.41 -10.42 -7.23
C GLY A 124 -7.41 -11.58 -7.12
N ARG A 125 -6.76 -11.76 -5.98
CA ARG A 125 -5.83 -12.87 -5.74
C ARG A 125 -6.58 -14.19 -5.48
N PHE A 126 -5.93 -15.28 -5.82
CA PHE A 126 -6.43 -16.64 -5.57
C PHE A 126 -6.06 -17.14 -4.18
#